data_823bb395a1e8c9f4c6d583202e5710ee
#
_entry.id   823bb395a1e8c9f4c6d583202e5710ee
#
_cell.length_a   1.000
_cell.length_b   1.000
_cell.length_c   1.000
_cell.angle_alpha   90.00
_cell.angle_beta   90.00
_cell.angle_gamma   90.00
#
_symmetry.space_group_name_H-M   'P 1'
#
loop_
_entity.id
_entity.type
_entity.pdbx_description
1 polymer ?
#
loop_
_entity_poly.entity_id
_entity_poly.type
_entity_poly.pdbx_seq_one_letter_code
_entity_poly.pdbx_strand_id
1 'polypeptide(L)'
;MFIFGGYVKGSKSNDLWKFDLNSMSWTCLGQGDKIETITSPNRPCQRIGSAMLCFNNAIYLFGGHDAFNEKLNDLWKFDLASNQWAKID
;
A
#
# COMPACT_ATOMS: atom_id res chain seq x y z
N MET A 1 -1.75 13.54 0.32
CA MET A 1 -2.41 12.49 -0.49
C MET A 1 -1.53 11.26 -0.53
N PHE A 2 -2.13 10.10 -0.35
CA PHE A 2 -1.41 8.82 -0.34
C PHE A 2 -1.91 7.92 -1.46
N ILE A 3 -1.00 7.15 -2.04
CA ILE A 3 -1.33 6.14 -3.05
C ILE A 3 -0.65 4.83 -2.67
N PHE A 4 -1.41 3.75 -2.66
CA PHE A 4 -0.87 2.41 -2.45
C PHE A 4 -1.16 1.54 -3.65
N GLY A 5 -0.14 0.81 -4.09
CA GLY A 5 -0.29 -0.17 -5.16
C GLY A 5 -0.45 0.46 -6.53
N GLY A 6 -1.31 -0.15 -7.33
CA GLY A 6 -1.53 0.26 -8.72
C GLY A 6 -0.67 -0.52 -9.68
N TYR A 7 -0.71 -0.13 -10.97
CA TYR A 7 0.10 -0.75 -12.01
C TYR A 7 1.37 0.05 -12.26
N VAL A 8 2.49 -0.65 -12.31
CA VAL A 8 3.78 -0.09 -12.69
C VAL A 8 4.36 -0.99 -13.76
N LYS A 9 4.45 -0.49 -15.00
CA LYS A 9 4.96 -1.24 -16.16
C LYS A 9 4.25 -2.59 -16.35
N GLY A 10 2.92 -2.60 -16.19
CA GLY A 10 2.11 -3.80 -16.38
C GLY A 10 2.03 -4.74 -15.19
N SER A 11 2.73 -4.44 -14.10
CA SER A 11 2.69 -5.25 -12.89
C SER A 11 2.03 -4.48 -11.75
N LYS A 12 1.33 -5.20 -10.87
CA LYS A 12 0.75 -4.60 -9.67
C LYS A 12 1.84 -4.34 -8.63
N SER A 13 1.67 -3.28 -7.85
CA SER A 13 2.67 -2.80 -6.91
C SER A 13 2.16 -2.87 -5.48
N ASN A 14 3.07 -2.90 -4.51
CA ASN A 14 2.76 -2.69 -3.09
C ASN A 14 3.59 -1.57 -2.48
N ASP A 15 3.97 -0.58 -3.29
CA ASP A 15 4.60 0.64 -2.81
C ASP A 15 3.58 1.57 -2.20
N LEU A 16 3.99 2.30 -1.16
CA LEU A 16 3.18 3.37 -0.56
C LEU A 16 3.86 4.70 -0.83
N TRP A 17 3.14 5.61 -1.49
CA TRP A 17 3.64 6.93 -1.86
C TRP A 17 2.81 8.03 -1.22
N LYS A 18 3.48 9.12 -0.85
CA LYS A 18 2.84 10.34 -0.37
C LYS A 18 3.12 11.47 -1.34
N PHE A 19 2.08 12.20 -1.73
CA PHE A 19 2.21 13.42 -2.51
C PHE A 19 2.00 14.63 -1.61
N ASP A 20 2.99 15.51 -1.56
CA ASP A 20 2.92 16.74 -0.78
C ASP A 20 2.43 17.87 -1.70
N LEU A 21 1.23 18.40 -1.37
CA LEU A 21 0.61 19.46 -2.16
C LEU A 21 1.34 20.80 -2.03
N ASN A 22 2.05 21.03 -0.93
CA ASN A 22 2.79 22.26 -0.74
C ASN A 22 4.06 22.32 -1.58
N SER A 23 4.83 21.25 -1.59
CA SER A 23 6.07 21.15 -2.37
C SER A 23 5.86 20.58 -3.76
N MET A 24 4.66 20.03 -4.04
CA MET A 24 4.34 19.35 -5.30
C MET A 24 5.31 18.21 -5.59
N SER A 25 5.68 17.45 -4.57
CA SER A 25 6.66 16.37 -4.68
C SER A 25 6.15 15.06 -4.10
N TRP A 26 6.68 13.94 -4.62
CA TRP A 26 6.37 12.59 -4.17
C TRP A 26 7.44 12.07 -3.23
N THR A 27 7.02 11.33 -2.22
CA THR A 27 7.94 10.63 -1.29
C THR A 27 7.47 9.18 -1.15
N CYS A 28 8.39 8.23 -1.33
CA CYS A 28 8.09 6.83 -1.09
C CYS A 28 8.21 6.54 0.41
N LEU A 29 7.10 6.21 1.05
CA LEU A 29 7.08 5.89 2.47
C LEU A 29 7.37 4.43 2.73
N GLY A 30 6.99 3.55 1.79
CA GLY A 30 7.23 2.14 1.90
C GLY A 30 7.49 1.54 0.54
N GLN A 31 8.76 1.26 0.24
CA GLN A 31 9.11 0.60 -1.02
C GLN A 31 8.64 -0.85 -0.97
N GLY A 32 7.94 -1.26 -2.01
CA GLY A 32 7.36 -2.57 -2.09
C GLY A 32 8.33 -3.65 -2.56
N ASP A 33 7.78 -4.84 -2.75
CA ASP A 33 8.54 -5.98 -3.24
C ASP A 33 8.77 -5.85 -4.75
N LYS A 34 9.93 -6.28 -5.22
CA LYS A 34 10.33 -6.11 -6.62
C LYS A 34 9.64 -7.09 -7.55
N ILE A 35 9.25 -8.25 -7.04
CA ILE A 35 8.62 -9.30 -7.83
C ILE A 35 7.14 -9.35 -7.45
N GLU A 36 6.25 -9.19 -8.44
CA GLU A 36 4.81 -9.03 -8.22
C GLU A 36 4.19 -10.18 -7.44
N THR A 37 4.65 -11.41 -7.67
CA THR A 37 4.05 -12.59 -7.05
C THR A 37 4.70 -13.01 -5.73
N ILE A 38 5.74 -12.28 -5.30
CA ILE A 38 6.45 -12.57 -4.04
C ILE A 38 6.23 -11.41 -3.09
N THR A 39 5.63 -11.68 -1.93
CA THR A 39 5.31 -10.67 -0.93
C THR A 39 6.02 -10.95 0.37
N SER A 40 6.64 -9.92 0.93
CA SER A 40 7.17 -9.98 2.29
C SER A 40 6.01 -10.13 3.28
N PRO A 41 6.13 -11.00 4.29
CA PRO A 41 4.99 -11.33 5.16
C PRO A 41 4.53 -10.19 6.08
N ASN A 42 5.35 -9.15 6.23
CA ASN A 42 5.05 -8.05 7.14
C ASN A 42 4.50 -6.82 6.43
N ARG A 43 4.00 -6.96 5.20
CA ARG A 43 3.38 -5.88 4.44
C ARG A 43 2.27 -6.41 3.55
N PRO A 44 1.34 -5.55 3.10
CA PRO A 44 0.32 -5.98 2.15
C PRO A 44 0.92 -6.46 0.84
N CYS A 45 0.30 -7.44 0.20
CA CYS A 45 0.74 -7.89 -1.11
C CYS A 45 0.43 -6.84 -2.18
N GLN A 46 1.05 -7.01 -3.33
CA GLN A 46 0.80 -6.16 -4.51
C GLN A 46 -0.66 -6.26 -4.89
N ARG A 47 -1.30 -5.10 -5.15
CA ARG A 47 -2.74 -5.07 -5.40
C ARG A 47 -3.17 -3.77 -6.07
N ILE A 48 -4.38 -3.80 -6.61
CA ILE A 48 -5.06 -2.62 -7.13
C ILE A 48 -6.46 -2.53 -6.52
N GLY A 49 -7.04 -1.33 -6.54
CA GLY A 49 -8.45 -1.13 -6.16
C GLY A 49 -8.74 -1.22 -4.68
N SER A 50 -7.73 -1.07 -3.82
CA SER A 50 -7.95 -1.07 -2.37
C SER A 50 -8.63 0.20 -1.91
N ALA A 51 -9.41 0.09 -0.83
CA ALA A 51 -9.91 1.26 -0.11
C ALA A 51 -8.84 1.73 0.89
N MET A 52 -8.69 3.04 1.04
CA MET A 52 -7.67 3.61 1.91
C MET A 52 -8.22 4.79 2.69
N LEU A 53 -7.88 4.87 3.98
CA LEU A 53 -8.35 5.90 4.88
C LEU A 53 -7.21 6.34 5.79
N CYS A 54 -7.05 7.65 5.97
CA CYS A 54 -6.07 8.21 6.91
C CYS A 54 -6.78 8.65 8.18
N PHE A 55 -6.33 8.14 9.34
CA PHE A 55 -6.93 8.44 10.62
C PHE A 55 -5.92 8.29 11.76
N ASN A 56 -5.85 9.26 12.66
CA ASN A 56 -4.98 9.22 13.85
C ASN A 56 -3.52 8.90 13.53
N ASN A 57 -2.95 9.59 12.56
CA ASN A 57 -1.56 9.43 12.13
C ASN A 57 -1.24 8.01 11.63
N ALA A 58 -2.22 7.38 11.03
CA ALA A 58 -2.08 6.06 10.43
C ALA A 58 -2.89 5.97 9.14
N ILE A 59 -2.49 5.07 8.26
CA ILE A 59 -3.22 4.76 7.04
C ILE A 59 -3.79 3.36 7.16
N TYR A 60 -5.08 3.22 6.86
CA TYR A 60 -5.75 1.92 6.86
C TYR A 60 -6.03 1.52 5.42
N LEU A 61 -5.67 0.29 5.07
CA LEU A 61 -5.80 -0.25 3.72
C LEU A 61 -6.67 -1.50 3.77
N PHE A 62 -7.73 -1.53 2.96
CA PHE A 62 -8.65 -2.67 2.94
C PHE A 62 -8.85 -3.20 1.54
N GLY A 63 -8.72 -4.51 1.39
CA GLY A 63 -9.17 -5.23 0.20
C GLY A 63 -8.38 -4.94 -1.06
N GLY A 64 -9.08 -5.00 -2.17
CA GLY A 64 -8.52 -4.86 -3.50
C GLY A 64 -8.39 -6.20 -4.22
N HIS A 65 -7.59 -6.22 -5.29
CA HIS A 65 -7.31 -7.45 -6.06
C HIS A 65 -5.81 -7.65 -6.14
N ASP A 66 -5.35 -8.87 -5.87
CA ASP A 66 -3.93 -9.19 -5.88
C ASP A 66 -3.38 -9.45 -7.29
N ALA A 67 -2.12 -9.93 -7.38
CA ALA A 67 -1.47 -10.18 -8.66
C ALA A 67 -2.17 -11.27 -9.49
N PHE A 68 -2.99 -12.09 -8.86
CA PHE A 68 -3.72 -13.18 -9.49
C PHE A 68 -5.20 -12.85 -9.70
N ASN A 69 -5.59 -11.57 -9.53
CA ASN A 69 -6.97 -11.08 -9.62
C ASN A 69 -7.92 -11.69 -8.58
N GLU A 70 -7.37 -12.18 -7.48
CA GLU A 70 -8.17 -12.66 -6.35
C GLU A 70 -8.63 -11.46 -5.51
N LYS A 71 -9.89 -11.48 -5.11
CA LYS A 71 -10.43 -10.45 -4.23
C LYS A 71 -9.88 -10.62 -2.82
N LEU A 72 -9.48 -9.50 -2.23
CA LEU A 72 -8.90 -9.48 -0.90
C LEU A 72 -9.89 -8.88 0.09
N ASN A 73 -9.83 -9.35 1.34
CA ASN A 73 -10.66 -8.82 2.43
C ASN A 73 -9.83 -8.54 3.69
N ASP A 74 -8.53 -8.40 3.53
CA ASP A 74 -7.62 -8.10 4.62
C ASP A 74 -7.62 -6.62 4.96
N LEU A 75 -7.25 -6.31 6.20
CA LEU A 75 -7.13 -4.95 6.70
C LEU A 75 -5.73 -4.74 7.23
N TRP A 76 -5.07 -3.69 6.75
CA TRP A 76 -3.72 -3.33 7.14
C TRP A 76 -3.67 -1.92 7.68
N LYS A 77 -2.75 -1.69 8.61
CA LYS A 77 -2.47 -0.36 9.16
C LYS A 77 -1.02 0.00 8.90
N PHE A 78 -0.78 1.19 8.36
CA PHE A 78 0.55 1.75 8.23
C PHE A 78 0.70 2.89 9.23
N ASP A 79 1.64 2.75 10.17
CA ASP A 79 1.91 3.75 11.20
C ASP A 79 2.85 4.82 10.61
N LEU A 80 2.35 6.05 10.51
CA LEU A 80 3.12 7.16 9.92
C LEU A 80 4.30 7.59 10.80
N ALA A 81 4.27 7.30 12.10
CA ALA A 81 5.38 7.63 12.98
C ALA A 81 6.55 6.67 12.84
N SER A 82 6.27 5.38 12.65
CA SER A 82 7.30 4.34 12.56
C SER A 82 7.56 3.85 11.14
N ASN A 83 6.68 4.19 10.18
CA ASN A 83 6.69 3.69 8.81
C ASN A 83 6.65 2.17 8.75
N GLN A 84 5.81 1.57 9.60
CA GLN A 84 5.67 0.12 9.67
C GLN A 84 4.24 -0.31 9.37
N TRP A 85 4.11 -1.41 8.62
CA TRP A 85 2.83 -2.05 8.37
C TRP A 85 2.50 -3.06 9.46
N ALA A 86 1.22 -3.20 9.77
CA ALA A 86 0.71 -4.25 10.65
C ALA A 86 -0.62 -4.75 10.11
N LYS A 87 -0.76 -6.06 10.03
CA LYS A 87 -2.05 -6.66 9.63
C LYS A 87 -2.99 -6.66 10.82
N ILE A 88 -4.22 -6.22 10.59
CA ILE A 88 -5.25 -6.17 11.62
C ILE A 88 -6.17 -7.37 11.44
N ASP A 89 -6.24 -8.19 12.48
CA ASP A 89 -7.08 -9.39 12.47
C ASP A 89 -8.48 -9.11 12.97
#